data_7b721f67917a92f3e1ae2b61a4ed4545
#
_entry.id   7b721f67917a92f3e1ae2b61a4ed4545
#
_cell.length_a   1.000
_cell.length_b   1.000
_cell.length_c   1.000
_cell.angle_alpha   90.00
_cell.angle_beta   90.00
_cell.angle_gamma   90.00
#
_symmetry.space_group_name_H-M   'P 1'
#
loop_
_entity.id
_entity.type
_entity.pdbx_description
1 polymer ?
#
loop_
_entity_poly.entity_id
_entity_poly.type
_entity_poly.pdbx_seq_one_letter_code
_entity_poly.pdbx_strand_id
1 'polypeptide(L)'
;MSTVGIVCEYNPFHKGHEYQIQQAKLLTGAEHVICFMSGNFLQRGVPAIADKHTRTEIALRCGVDAVFEIPFVYASSSARDYAHAAVCMMNALDGIDYISFGAECDDMDLLQKIAELTVNEPPQVSESIKKSVSSGISYGSARAAAISEYLQNQNLTGYTSADLDRILASPNNILAIEYIAALIQTDSRIKTVPIRRILSESVSYTHLRAHETGAY
;
A
#
# COMPACT_ATOMS: atom_id res chain seq x y z
N MET A 1 -1.92 -10.77 23.11
CA MET A 1 -2.54 -9.59 22.45
C MET A 1 -1.89 -9.44 21.10
N SER A 2 -2.65 -9.38 20.02
CA SER A 2 -2.10 -9.15 18.69
C SER A 2 -2.53 -7.80 18.14
N THR A 3 -1.66 -7.18 17.33
CA THR A 3 -1.83 -5.83 16.82
C THR A 3 -1.67 -5.80 15.30
N VAL A 4 -2.58 -5.13 14.61
CA VAL A 4 -2.47 -4.89 13.17
C VAL A 4 -2.15 -3.44 12.88
N GLY A 5 -1.12 -3.20 12.07
CA GLY A 5 -0.73 -1.90 11.54
C GLY A 5 -1.44 -1.62 10.22
N ILE A 6 -1.89 -0.40 10.02
CA ILE A 6 -2.47 0.09 8.76
C ILE A 6 -1.75 1.37 8.36
N VAL A 7 -1.26 1.42 7.12
CA VAL A 7 -0.72 2.66 6.54
C VAL A 7 -1.83 3.37 5.80
N CYS A 8 -2.05 4.65 6.10
CA CYS A 8 -3.24 5.35 5.60
C CYS A 8 -3.01 6.85 5.40
N GLU A 9 -3.94 7.45 4.68
CA GLU A 9 -4.05 8.91 4.51
C GLU A 9 -5.35 9.45 5.11
N TYR A 10 -6.45 8.67 5.04
CA TYR A 10 -7.79 9.05 5.49
C TYR A 10 -8.21 10.44 5.02
N ASN A 11 -8.25 10.64 3.72
CA ASN A 11 -8.43 11.95 3.08
C ASN A 11 -9.63 12.03 2.12
N PRO A 12 -10.88 12.08 2.64
CA PRO A 12 -11.30 11.86 4.04
C PRO A 12 -11.40 10.37 4.41
N PHE A 13 -11.67 10.10 5.69
CA PHE A 13 -12.09 8.78 6.15
C PHE A 13 -13.46 8.43 5.54
N HIS A 14 -13.67 7.18 5.12
CA HIS A 14 -14.91 6.71 4.50
C HIS A 14 -15.18 5.24 4.82
N LYS A 15 -16.38 4.74 4.47
CA LYS A 15 -16.82 3.35 4.76
C LYS A 15 -15.86 2.26 4.28
N GLY A 16 -15.12 2.50 3.20
CA GLY A 16 -14.07 1.56 2.74
C GLY A 16 -12.92 1.42 3.73
N HIS A 17 -12.55 2.50 4.45
CA HIS A 17 -11.55 2.45 5.48
C HIS A 17 -12.07 1.74 6.74
N GLU A 18 -13.32 2.00 7.14
CA GLU A 18 -13.98 1.29 8.22
C GLU A 18 -14.06 -0.22 7.92
N TYR A 19 -14.45 -0.59 6.71
CA TYR A 19 -14.45 -1.97 6.25
C TYR A 19 -13.06 -2.60 6.34
N GLN A 20 -12.00 -1.88 5.93
CA GLN A 20 -10.63 -2.36 6.05
C GLN A 20 -10.25 -2.65 7.50
N ILE A 21 -10.57 -1.75 8.44
CA ILE A 21 -10.30 -1.93 9.87
C ILE A 21 -11.02 -3.18 10.39
N GLN A 22 -12.30 -3.34 10.07
CA GLN A 22 -13.12 -4.49 10.49
C GLN A 22 -12.57 -5.81 9.93
N GLN A 23 -12.24 -5.84 8.64
CA GLN A 23 -11.67 -7.03 8.00
C GLN A 23 -10.29 -7.37 8.54
N ALA A 24 -9.45 -6.38 8.79
CA ALA A 24 -8.14 -6.59 9.38
C ALA A 24 -8.27 -7.26 10.76
N LYS A 25 -9.15 -6.78 11.63
CA LYS A 25 -9.43 -7.42 12.93
C LYS A 25 -9.99 -8.84 12.76
N LEU A 26 -10.92 -9.04 11.85
CA LEU A 26 -11.57 -10.34 11.62
C LEU A 26 -10.55 -11.40 11.13
N LEU A 27 -9.72 -11.04 10.15
CA LEU A 27 -8.78 -11.98 9.52
C LEU A 27 -7.59 -12.32 10.42
N THR A 28 -7.18 -11.39 11.27
CA THR A 28 -6.00 -11.57 12.14
C THR A 28 -6.35 -12.00 13.56
N GLY A 29 -7.59 -11.79 13.99
CA GLY A 29 -7.97 -11.86 15.40
C GLY A 29 -7.31 -10.77 16.25
N ALA A 30 -6.78 -9.70 15.62
CA ALA A 30 -6.09 -8.63 16.32
C ALA A 30 -7.04 -7.85 17.25
N GLU A 31 -6.58 -7.64 18.47
CA GLU A 31 -7.29 -6.84 19.47
C GLU A 31 -7.13 -5.35 19.19
N HIS A 32 -5.96 -4.94 18.67
CA HIS A 32 -5.59 -3.55 18.45
C HIS A 32 -5.30 -3.23 16.99
N VAL A 33 -5.69 -2.02 16.58
CA VAL A 33 -5.37 -1.43 15.28
C VAL A 33 -4.57 -0.15 15.50
N ILE A 34 -3.38 -0.11 14.92
CA ILE A 34 -2.51 1.08 14.95
C ILE A 34 -2.37 1.61 13.53
N CYS A 35 -2.67 2.89 13.34
CA CYS A 35 -2.49 3.55 12.05
C CYS A 35 -1.18 4.33 11.97
N PHE A 36 -0.52 4.23 10.82
CA PHE A 36 0.61 5.05 10.42
C PHE A 36 0.10 5.98 9.32
N MET A 37 -0.10 7.25 9.67
CA MET A 37 -0.87 8.19 8.84
C MET A 37 0.00 9.35 8.36
N SER A 38 -0.17 9.72 7.09
CA SER A 38 0.40 10.95 6.55
C SER A 38 -0.08 12.18 7.31
N GLY A 39 0.82 13.12 7.58
CA GLY A 39 0.51 14.39 8.25
C GLY A 39 -0.38 15.30 7.40
N ASN A 40 -0.11 16.61 7.38
CA ASN A 40 -0.93 17.56 6.63
C ASN A 40 -0.71 17.52 5.10
N PHE A 41 0.28 16.75 4.63
CA PHE A 41 0.52 16.50 3.20
C PHE A 41 0.48 15.00 2.94
N LEU A 42 -0.06 14.66 1.78
CA LEU A 42 -0.28 13.30 1.33
C LEU A 42 0.90 12.79 0.50
N GLN A 43 0.94 11.51 0.22
CA GLN A 43 1.99 10.86 -0.56
C GLN A 43 2.20 11.48 -1.95
N ARG A 44 1.16 12.03 -2.54
CA ARG A 44 1.25 12.77 -3.82
C ARG A 44 1.72 14.21 -3.70
N GLY A 45 2.15 14.66 -2.51
CA GLY A 45 2.62 16.01 -2.25
C GLY A 45 1.53 17.08 -2.19
N VAL A 46 0.26 16.70 -2.16
CA VAL A 46 -0.88 17.64 -2.06
C VAL A 46 -1.31 17.79 -0.60
N PRO A 47 -1.85 18.97 -0.19
CA PRO A 47 -2.42 19.15 1.13
C PRO A 47 -3.60 18.21 1.36
N ALA A 48 -3.76 17.72 2.59
CA ALA A 48 -4.95 16.99 3.01
C ALA A 48 -6.17 17.92 3.11
N ILE A 49 -7.38 17.38 2.89
CA ILE A 49 -8.64 18.13 2.99
C ILE A 49 -8.89 18.64 4.41
N ALA A 50 -8.48 17.87 5.41
CA ALA A 50 -8.56 18.24 6.82
C ALA A 50 -7.19 18.07 7.49
N ASP A 51 -6.95 18.81 8.56
CA ASP A 51 -5.72 18.71 9.33
C ASP A 51 -5.54 17.31 9.94
N LYS A 52 -4.31 16.99 10.30
CA LYS A 52 -3.97 15.67 10.82
C LYS A 52 -4.69 15.31 12.14
N HIS A 53 -4.99 16.29 12.99
CA HIS A 53 -5.65 16.04 14.28
C HIS A 53 -7.12 15.67 14.07
N THR A 54 -7.83 16.38 13.20
CA THR A 54 -9.20 16.06 12.80
C THR A 54 -9.28 14.65 12.19
N ARG A 55 -8.37 14.30 11.27
CA ARG A 55 -8.34 12.96 10.67
C ARG A 55 -8.01 11.87 11.69
N THR A 56 -7.11 12.15 12.62
CA THR A 56 -6.79 11.24 13.74
C THR A 56 -8.01 11.01 14.63
N GLU A 57 -8.72 12.07 15.02
CA GLU A 57 -9.91 11.95 15.85
C GLU A 57 -10.98 11.08 15.19
N ILE A 58 -11.23 11.27 13.89
CA ILE A 58 -12.16 10.44 13.13
C ILE A 58 -11.71 8.97 13.13
N ALA A 59 -10.44 8.70 12.87
CA ALA A 59 -9.90 7.34 12.87
C ALA A 59 -10.08 6.64 14.22
N LEU A 60 -9.77 7.33 15.33
CA LEU A 60 -9.93 6.81 16.68
C LEU A 60 -11.41 6.51 17.00
N ARG A 61 -12.33 7.39 16.60
CA ARG A 61 -13.79 7.16 16.75
C ARG A 61 -14.30 5.97 15.92
N CYS A 62 -13.60 5.64 14.83
CA CYS A 62 -13.94 4.53 13.94
C CYS A 62 -13.22 3.21 14.28
N GLY A 63 -12.61 3.09 15.46
CA GLY A 63 -12.09 1.81 15.97
C GLY A 63 -10.58 1.59 15.78
N VAL A 64 -9.84 2.65 15.48
CA VAL A 64 -8.37 2.69 15.57
C VAL A 64 -7.99 2.98 17.03
N ASP A 65 -6.98 2.29 17.56
CA ASP A 65 -6.54 2.44 18.96
C ASP A 65 -5.45 3.51 19.10
N ALA A 66 -4.59 3.68 18.09
CA ALA A 66 -3.56 4.70 18.08
C ALA A 66 -3.20 5.13 16.64
N VAL A 67 -2.73 6.37 16.51
CA VAL A 67 -2.28 6.92 15.23
C VAL A 67 -0.89 7.53 15.39
N PHE A 68 0.06 7.08 14.57
CA PHE A 68 1.41 7.63 14.47
C PHE A 68 1.55 8.39 13.16
N GLU A 69 2.10 9.60 13.24
CA GLU A 69 2.35 10.40 12.04
C GLU A 69 3.61 9.92 11.32
N ILE A 70 3.48 9.60 10.03
CA ILE A 70 4.65 9.37 9.16
C ILE A 70 5.35 10.73 8.95
N PRO A 71 6.67 10.83 9.21
CA PRO A 71 7.40 12.09 9.03
C PRO A 71 7.22 12.64 7.60
N PHE A 72 7.03 13.95 7.49
CA PHE A 72 6.70 14.64 6.24
C PHE A 72 7.60 14.26 5.06
N VAL A 73 8.90 14.14 5.29
CA VAL A 73 9.88 13.80 4.25
C VAL A 73 9.62 12.44 3.60
N TYR A 74 9.01 11.51 4.33
CA TYR A 74 8.60 10.19 3.82
C TYR A 74 7.15 10.19 3.37
N ALA A 75 6.28 10.91 4.09
CA ALA A 75 4.86 10.99 3.76
C ALA A 75 4.59 11.56 2.36
N SER A 76 5.46 12.42 1.83
CA SER A 76 5.37 13.03 0.51
C SER A 76 6.43 12.53 -0.48
N SER A 77 6.98 11.35 -0.25
CA SER A 77 8.03 10.75 -1.07
C SER A 77 7.48 9.71 -2.09
N SER A 78 8.41 8.96 -2.70
CA SER A 78 8.05 7.84 -3.55
C SER A 78 7.28 6.76 -2.78
N ALA A 79 6.50 5.92 -3.49
CA ALA A 79 5.79 4.79 -2.86
C ALA A 79 6.76 3.87 -2.09
N ARG A 80 7.98 3.69 -2.59
CA ARG A 80 9.04 2.91 -1.95
C ARG A 80 9.45 3.51 -0.60
N ASP A 81 9.80 4.79 -0.58
CA ASP A 81 10.29 5.44 0.64
C ASP A 81 9.17 5.60 1.67
N TYR A 82 7.95 5.87 1.20
CA TYR A 82 6.74 5.92 2.02
C TYR A 82 6.49 4.57 2.72
N ALA A 83 6.47 3.48 1.96
CA ALA A 83 6.24 2.14 2.47
C ALA A 83 7.37 1.70 3.42
N HIS A 84 8.63 1.95 3.03
CA HIS A 84 9.80 1.60 3.84
C HIS A 84 9.79 2.33 5.19
N ALA A 85 9.51 3.63 5.20
CA ALA A 85 9.42 4.39 6.45
C ALA A 85 8.30 3.86 7.36
N ALA A 86 7.12 3.56 6.81
CA ALA A 86 6.01 3.01 7.59
C ALA A 86 6.38 1.65 8.21
N VAL A 87 7.01 0.75 7.45
CA VAL A 87 7.47 -0.56 7.96
C VAL A 87 8.57 -0.39 9.01
N CYS A 88 9.52 0.53 8.81
CA CYS A 88 10.52 0.83 9.84
C CYS A 88 9.89 1.34 11.15
N MET A 89 8.87 2.19 11.06
CA MET A 89 8.13 2.65 12.25
C MET A 89 7.41 1.50 12.95
N MET A 90 6.79 0.59 12.19
CA MET A 90 6.15 -0.61 12.75
C MET A 90 7.15 -1.53 13.45
N ASN A 91 8.31 -1.78 12.83
CA ASN A 91 9.37 -2.59 13.43
C ASN A 91 9.92 -1.93 14.71
N ALA A 92 10.05 -0.60 14.74
CA ALA A 92 10.56 0.13 15.90
C ALA A 92 9.62 0.10 17.10
N LEU A 93 8.30 -0.06 16.89
CA LEU A 93 7.33 -0.22 17.98
C LEU A 93 7.37 -1.60 18.62
N ASP A 94 7.97 -2.60 17.97
CA ASP A 94 8.16 -3.99 18.47
C ASP A 94 6.88 -4.62 19.07
N GLY A 95 5.72 -4.31 18.47
CA GLY A 95 4.42 -4.80 18.95
C GLY A 95 3.39 -4.94 17.84
N ILE A 96 3.83 -4.83 16.58
CA ILE A 96 2.97 -5.00 15.41
C ILE A 96 3.18 -6.40 14.84
N ASP A 97 2.11 -7.22 14.84
CA ASP A 97 2.15 -8.59 14.34
C ASP A 97 1.80 -8.69 12.85
N TYR A 98 0.94 -7.76 12.39
CA TYR A 98 0.40 -7.76 11.03
C TYR A 98 0.43 -6.37 10.42
N ILE A 99 0.63 -6.31 9.09
CA ILE A 99 0.35 -5.12 8.28
C ILE A 99 -0.81 -5.41 7.35
N SER A 100 -1.88 -4.59 7.43
CA SER A 100 -3.03 -4.70 6.54
C SER A 100 -3.04 -3.58 5.52
N PHE A 101 -3.27 -3.95 4.27
CA PHE A 101 -3.37 -3.03 3.14
C PHE A 101 -4.42 -3.50 2.12
N GLY A 102 -4.97 -2.55 1.36
CA GLY A 102 -5.85 -2.88 0.24
C GLY A 102 -5.04 -3.26 -0.99
N ALA A 103 -5.51 -4.27 -1.74
CA ALA A 103 -4.95 -4.64 -3.03
C ALA A 103 -6.09 -4.89 -4.05
N GLU A 104 -5.83 -4.59 -5.31
CA GLU A 104 -6.72 -4.98 -6.42
C GLU A 104 -6.44 -6.42 -6.89
N CYS A 105 -5.19 -6.85 -6.80
CA CYS A 105 -4.77 -8.22 -7.07
C CYS A 105 -4.98 -9.08 -5.83
N ASP A 106 -5.63 -10.22 -6.00
CA ASP A 106 -5.86 -11.21 -4.94
C ASP A 106 -4.81 -12.33 -4.91
N ASP A 107 -3.92 -12.38 -5.91
CA ASP A 107 -2.80 -13.31 -5.97
C ASP A 107 -1.61 -12.77 -5.16
N MET A 108 -1.55 -13.17 -3.89
CA MET A 108 -0.48 -12.76 -2.99
C MET A 108 0.87 -13.38 -3.34
N ASP A 109 0.89 -14.57 -3.93
CA ASP A 109 2.14 -15.22 -4.35
C ASP A 109 2.79 -14.45 -5.50
N LEU A 110 1.97 -13.90 -6.40
CA LEU A 110 2.45 -12.99 -7.45
C LEU A 110 3.01 -11.69 -6.86
N LEU A 111 2.26 -11.03 -5.95
CA LEU A 111 2.73 -9.79 -5.32
C LEU A 111 4.02 -10.00 -4.52
N GLN A 112 4.13 -11.13 -3.80
CA GLN A 112 5.33 -11.52 -3.09
C GLN A 112 6.51 -11.70 -4.04
N LYS A 113 6.33 -12.45 -5.15
CA LYS A 113 7.35 -12.65 -6.17
C LYS A 113 7.82 -11.35 -6.81
N ILE A 114 6.91 -10.44 -7.11
CA ILE A 114 7.25 -9.11 -7.63
C ILE A 114 8.06 -8.31 -6.61
N ALA A 115 7.69 -8.37 -5.33
CA ALA A 115 8.43 -7.71 -4.26
C ALA A 115 9.84 -8.28 -4.09
N GLU A 116 10.00 -9.60 -4.16
CA GLU A 116 11.32 -10.25 -4.14
C GLU A 116 12.19 -9.82 -5.31
N LEU A 117 11.65 -9.73 -6.54
CA LEU A 117 12.34 -9.20 -7.70
C LEU A 117 12.68 -7.71 -7.56
N THR A 118 11.88 -6.96 -6.81
CA THR A 118 12.15 -5.54 -6.50
C THR A 118 13.30 -5.39 -5.52
N VAL A 119 13.44 -6.29 -4.56
CA VAL A 119 14.51 -6.28 -3.56
C VAL A 119 15.81 -6.87 -4.11
N ASN A 120 15.70 -8.03 -4.76
CA ASN A 120 16.82 -8.78 -5.33
C ASN A 120 16.78 -8.69 -6.86
N GLU A 121 16.98 -7.47 -7.36
CA GLU A 121 16.81 -7.16 -8.78
C GLU A 121 17.81 -7.95 -9.66
N PRO A 122 17.33 -8.85 -10.55
CA PRO A 122 18.19 -9.59 -11.47
C PRO A 122 18.93 -8.65 -12.44
N PRO A 123 20.16 -8.99 -12.87
CA PRO A 123 20.92 -8.16 -13.81
C PRO A 123 20.15 -7.79 -15.08
N GLN A 124 19.35 -8.73 -15.62
CA GLN A 124 18.53 -8.50 -16.81
C GLN A 124 17.46 -7.41 -16.58
N VAL A 125 16.84 -7.39 -15.38
CA VAL A 125 15.86 -6.38 -15.00
C VAL A 125 16.55 -5.02 -14.86
N SER A 126 17.70 -4.96 -14.15
CA SER A 126 18.51 -3.75 -14.03
C SER A 126 18.90 -3.15 -15.37
N GLU A 127 19.34 -3.97 -16.30
CA GLU A 127 19.76 -3.52 -17.63
C GLU A 127 18.58 -2.97 -18.43
N SER A 128 17.42 -3.65 -18.40
CA SER A 128 16.19 -3.21 -19.07
C SER A 128 15.71 -1.86 -18.50
N ILE A 129 15.74 -1.70 -17.16
CA ILE A 129 15.40 -0.43 -16.51
C ILE A 129 16.34 0.69 -16.97
N LYS A 130 17.65 0.48 -16.91
CA LYS A 130 18.65 1.49 -17.31
C LYS A 130 18.45 1.93 -18.77
N LYS A 131 18.22 1.00 -19.68
CA LYS A 131 17.95 1.27 -21.09
C LYS A 131 16.69 2.12 -21.27
N SER A 132 15.59 1.76 -20.59
CA SER A 132 14.32 2.48 -20.67
C SER A 132 14.42 3.89 -20.09
N VAL A 133 15.08 4.05 -18.95
CA VAL A 133 15.29 5.37 -18.32
C VAL A 133 16.17 6.25 -19.20
N SER A 134 17.21 5.69 -19.85
CA SER A 134 18.05 6.43 -20.79
C SER A 134 17.29 6.93 -22.02
N SER A 135 16.18 6.29 -22.39
CA SER A 135 15.27 6.73 -23.46
C SER A 135 14.18 7.70 -23.00
N GLY A 136 14.20 8.16 -21.73
CA GLY A 136 13.28 9.14 -21.20
C GLY A 136 12.02 8.57 -20.52
N ILE A 137 11.95 7.24 -20.33
CA ILE A 137 10.84 6.60 -19.61
C ILE A 137 11.06 6.82 -18.09
N SER A 138 9.97 7.11 -17.35
CA SER A 138 10.06 7.24 -15.90
C SER A 138 10.53 5.95 -15.25
N TYR A 139 11.29 6.05 -14.15
CA TYR A 139 11.80 4.88 -13.43
C TYR A 139 10.70 3.89 -13.03
N GLY A 140 9.56 4.38 -12.54
CA GLY A 140 8.43 3.51 -12.15
C GLY A 140 7.88 2.71 -13.31
N SER A 141 7.67 3.36 -14.48
CA SER A 141 7.18 2.68 -15.69
C SER A 141 8.24 1.72 -16.25
N ALA A 142 9.51 2.12 -16.25
CA ALA A 142 10.61 1.28 -16.70
C ALA A 142 10.75 0.01 -15.86
N ARG A 143 10.63 0.15 -14.52
CA ARG A 143 10.68 -0.99 -13.59
C ARG A 143 9.50 -1.93 -13.80
N ALA A 144 8.28 -1.40 -13.91
CA ALA A 144 7.08 -2.20 -14.14
C ALA A 144 7.21 -3.03 -15.43
N ALA A 145 7.61 -2.40 -16.53
CA ALA A 145 7.82 -3.10 -17.81
C ALA A 145 8.91 -4.17 -17.72
N ALA A 146 10.05 -3.86 -17.10
CA ALA A 146 11.15 -4.81 -16.97
C ALA A 146 10.79 -6.03 -16.12
N ILE A 147 10.04 -5.85 -15.03
CA ILE A 147 9.54 -6.94 -14.18
C ILE A 147 8.51 -7.78 -14.95
N SER A 148 7.57 -7.14 -15.65
CA SER A 148 6.57 -7.83 -16.50
C SER A 148 7.27 -8.71 -17.54
N GLU A 149 8.23 -8.16 -18.30
CA GLU A 149 9.01 -8.88 -19.29
C GLU A 149 9.79 -10.05 -18.67
N TYR A 150 10.44 -9.83 -17.54
CA TYR A 150 11.22 -10.87 -16.85
C TYR A 150 10.34 -12.04 -16.40
N LEU A 151 9.18 -11.75 -15.78
CA LEU A 151 8.23 -12.78 -15.36
C LEU A 151 7.72 -13.63 -16.52
N GLN A 152 7.45 -13.01 -17.67
CA GLN A 152 7.03 -13.70 -18.89
C GLN A 152 8.14 -14.57 -19.47
N ASN A 153 9.34 -14.03 -19.63
CA ASN A 153 10.48 -14.73 -20.23
C ASN A 153 10.92 -15.96 -19.42
N GLN A 154 10.75 -15.90 -18.11
CA GLN A 154 11.08 -17.01 -17.19
C GLN A 154 9.92 -17.98 -16.95
N ASN A 155 8.74 -17.75 -17.56
CA ASN A 155 7.52 -18.53 -17.32
C ASN A 155 7.18 -18.67 -15.81
N LEU A 156 7.44 -17.60 -15.05
CA LEU A 156 7.24 -17.59 -13.59
C LEU A 156 5.81 -17.32 -13.17
N THR A 157 4.92 -17.07 -14.12
CA THR A 157 3.51 -16.74 -13.85
C THR A 157 2.62 -17.25 -14.97
N GLY A 158 1.34 -17.55 -14.65
CA GLY A 158 0.30 -17.84 -15.66
C GLY A 158 -0.41 -16.60 -16.21
N TYR A 159 -0.01 -15.39 -15.80
CA TYR A 159 -0.62 -14.13 -16.25
C TYR A 159 -0.08 -13.71 -17.63
N THR A 160 -0.93 -13.08 -18.42
CA THR A 160 -0.49 -12.45 -19.68
C THR A 160 0.28 -11.16 -19.40
N SER A 161 1.05 -10.66 -20.37
CA SER A 161 1.73 -9.35 -20.25
C SER A 161 0.74 -8.23 -19.94
N ALA A 162 -0.42 -8.21 -20.59
CA ALA A 162 -1.45 -7.21 -20.35
C ALA A 162 -2.02 -7.27 -18.90
N ASP A 163 -2.14 -8.47 -18.32
CA ASP A 163 -2.56 -8.62 -16.93
C ASP A 163 -1.49 -8.10 -15.96
N LEU A 164 -0.23 -8.45 -16.20
CA LEU A 164 0.90 -7.97 -15.40
C LEU A 164 1.02 -6.44 -15.47
N ASP A 165 0.91 -5.86 -16.65
CA ASP A 165 0.97 -4.41 -16.85
C ASP A 165 -0.15 -3.71 -16.07
N ARG A 166 -1.37 -4.25 -16.09
CA ARG A 166 -2.50 -3.75 -15.30
C ARG A 166 -2.25 -3.87 -13.80
N ILE A 167 -1.74 -5.01 -13.33
CA ILE A 167 -1.43 -5.25 -11.91
C ILE A 167 -0.36 -4.26 -11.43
N LEU A 168 0.70 -4.09 -12.20
CA LEU A 168 1.84 -3.23 -11.88
C LEU A 168 1.54 -1.73 -12.04
N ALA A 169 0.48 -1.35 -12.76
CA ALA A 169 0.02 0.03 -12.88
C ALA A 169 -0.99 0.44 -11.79
N SER A 170 -1.57 -0.52 -11.08
CA SER A 170 -2.59 -0.26 -10.07
C SER A 170 -1.99 0.35 -8.80
N PRO A 171 -2.44 1.54 -8.35
CA PRO A 171 -1.80 2.26 -7.24
C PRO A 171 -1.74 1.47 -5.93
N ASN A 172 -2.79 0.71 -5.59
CA ASN A 172 -2.78 -0.06 -4.34
C ASN A 172 -1.91 -1.31 -4.45
N ASN A 173 -1.82 -1.94 -5.63
CA ASN A 173 -0.87 -3.03 -5.85
C ASN A 173 0.57 -2.54 -5.77
N ILE A 174 0.87 -1.34 -6.30
CA ILE A 174 2.20 -0.73 -6.17
C ILE A 174 2.55 -0.58 -4.68
N LEU A 175 1.67 -0.02 -3.87
CA LEU A 175 1.90 0.12 -2.44
C LEU A 175 2.00 -1.24 -1.74
N ALA A 176 1.16 -2.21 -2.08
CA ALA A 176 1.23 -3.57 -1.53
C ALA A 176 2.61 -4.21 -1.80
N ILE A 177 3.11 -4.12 -3.04
CA ILE A 177 4.44 -4.60 -3.42
C ILE A 177 5.54 -3.90 -2.61
N GLU A 178 5.45 -2.58 -2.46
CA GLU A 178 6.45 -1.81 -1.71
C GLU A 178 6.41 -2.12 -0.19
N TYR A 179 5.24 -2.39 0.41
CA TYR A 179 5.16 -2.87 1.81
C TYR A 179 5.82 -4.24 1.96
N ILE A 180 5.53 -5.18 1.06
CA ILE A 180 6.14 -6.51 1.08
C ILE A 180 7.66 -6.40 0.89
N ALA A 181 8.11 -5.59 -0.07
CA ALA A 181 9.53 -5.33 -0.33
C ALA A 181 10.22 -4.74 0.90
N ALA A 182 9.58 -3.78 1.59
CA ALA A 182 10.12 -3.20 2.81
C ALA A 182 10.22 -4.22 3.97
N LEU A 183 9.23 -5.11 4.12
CA LEU A 183 9.30 -6.20 5.09
C LEU A 183 10.48 -7.15 4.81
N ILE A 184 10.71 -7.50 3.53
CA ILE A 184 11.86 -8.33 3.13
C ILE A 184 13.18 -7.61 3.42
N GLN A 185 13.30 -6.33 3.04
CA GLN A 185 14.52 -5.53 3.21
C GLN A 185 14.92 -5.34 4.68
N THR A 186 13.92 -5.29 5.57
CA THR A 186 14.14 -5.07 7.01
C THR A 186 14.16 -6.35 7.82
N ASP A 187 14.10 -7.52 7.17
CA ASP A 187 13.98 -8.83 7.82
C ASP A 187 12.87 -8.83 8.90
N SER A 188 11.72 -8.22 8.56
CA SER A 188 10.63 -8.01 9.48
C SER A 188 9.85 -9.30 9.75
N ARG A 189 9.39 -9.48 10.99
CA ARG A 189 8.52 -10.59 11.40
C ARG A 189 7.03 -10.30 11.19
N ILE A 190 6.69 -9.08 10.78
CA ILE A 190 5.31 -8.64 10.55
C ILE A 190 4.72 -9.40 9.35
N LYS A 191 3.55 -9.97 9.55
CA LYS A 191 2.84 -10.73 8.51
C LYS A 191 1.92 -9.83 7.70
N THR A 192 1.82 -10.08 6.40
CA THR A 192 0.93 -9.33 5.49
C THR A 192 -0.51 -9.83 5.58
N VAL A 193 -1.47 -8.91 5.58
CA VAL A 193 -2.91 -9.20 5.53
C VAL A 193 -3.56 -8.31 4.47
N PRO A 194 -3.58 -8.78 3.22
CA PRO A 194 -4.23 -8.06 2.14
C PRO A 194 -5.74 -8.09 2.31
N ILE A 195 -6.38 -6.97 2.00
CA ILE A 195 -7.83 -6.88 1.92
C ILE A 195 -8.19 -6.54 0.49
N ARG A 196 -8.97 -7.43 -0.14
CA ARG A 196 -9.44 -7.22 -1.49
C ARG A 196 -10.33 -5.97 -1.53
N ARG A 197 -9.99 -5.04 -2.40
CA ARG A 197 -10.85 -3.89 -2.65
C ARG A 197 -12.07 -4.33 -3.45
N ILE A 198 -13.24 -4.10 -2.88
CA ILE A 198 -14.49 -4.26 -3.61
C ILE A 198 -14.63 -3.02 -4.50
N LEU A 199 -14.26 -3.17 -5.78
CA LEU A 199 -14.57 -2.15 -6.78
C LEU A 199 -16.09 -2.20 -6.96
N SER A 200 -16.78 -1.15 -6.55
CA SER A 200 -18.21 -0.99 -6.85
C SER A 200 -18.34 -0.63 -8.33
N GLU A 201 -18.36 -1.62 -9.20
CA GLU A 201 -18.66 -1.42 -10.62
C GLU A 201 -20.11 -0.92 -10.87
N SER A 202 -20.95 -0.88 -9.81
CA SER A 202 -22.37 -0.57 -9.93
C SER A 202 -22.82 0.73 -9.27
N VAL A 203 -21.94 1.51 -8.67
CA VAL A 203 -22.34 2.80 -8.08
C VAL A 203 -21.49 3.92 -8.65
N SER A 204 -22.13 4.77 -9.46
CA SER A 204 -21.53 6.00 -9.97
C SER A 204 -20.81 6.75 -8.83
N TYR A 205 -19.52 7.01 -8.98
CA TYR A 205 -18.64 7.70 -8.02
C TYR A 205 -19.22 9.03 -7.50
N THR A 206 -20.17 9.61 -8.21
CA THR A 206 -20.88 10.85 -7.86
C THR A 206 -21.92 10.65 -6.75
N HIS A 207 -22.56 9.50 -6.65
CA HIS A 207 -23.60 9.26 -5.63
C HIS A 207 -23.04 8.84 -4.26
N LEU A 208 -21.94 8.08 -4.22
CA LEU A 208 -21.31 7.69 -2.94
C LEU A 208 -20.67 8.88 -2.21
N ARG A 209 -20.03 9.80 -2.94
CA ARG A 209 -19.45 11.02 -2.34
C ARG A 209 -20.51 11.96 -1.75
N ALA A 210 -21.69 12.06 -2.36
CA ALA A 210 -22.74 12.95 -1.89
C ALA A 210 -23.44 12.44 -0.62
N HIS A 211 -23.53 11.12 -0.43
CA HIS A 211 -24.13 10.52 0.77
C HIS A 211 -23.14 10.32 1.92
N GLU A 212 -21.85 10.20 1.64
CA GLU A 212 -20.82 9.99 2.66
C GLU A 212 -20.40 11.30 3.37
N THR A 213 -20.57 12.46 2.72
CA THR A 213 -20.23 13.77 3.31
C THR A 213 -21.37 14.43 4.08
N GLY A 214 -22.57 13.85 4.12
CA GLY A 214 -23.76 14.40 4.78
C GLY A 214 -24.00 13.96 6.21
N ALA A 215 -23.03 13.31 6.86
CA ALA A 215 -23.20 12.73 8.21
C ALA A 215 -22.20 13.26 9.24
N TYR A 216 -21.83 14.56 9.16
CA TYR A 216 -21.11 15.26 10.24
C TYR A 216 -21.66 16.65 10.44
#